data_9fbe9ecc294fe567f187d154b8acb2fa
#
_entry.id   9fbe9ecc294fe567f187d154b8acb2fa
#
_cell.length_a   1.000
_cell.length_b   1.000
_cell.length_c   1.000
_cell.angle_alpha   90.00
_cell.angle_beta   90.00
_cell.angle_gamma   90.00
#
_symmetry.space_group_name_H-M   'P 1'
#
loop_
_entity.id
_entity.type
_entity.pdbx_description
1 polymer ?
#
loop_
_entity_poly.entity_id
_entity_poly.type
_entity_poly.pdbx_seq_one_letter_code
_entity_poly.pdbx_strand_id
1 'polypeptide(L)'
;MKQSQAKKRDNAMTNKILMGLIALVLGLLFLEILIVHSKNEQQKNASNQVQTARIMANGDLLYHDGLYMSALQSDGSYDFTENFTYVKPWLKQADLVLGDFEGTINPDYPLSGYPLFNAPQSVTAAIKDAGYDVMDLAHNHILDSGLEGAFTTADAFKKVGIDPIGVYEKPVRDKAPLLIKNVNGIKVAILSYAYGYNGLESNLTDKEVADHLSNLDEKRMKAEIQRAEKEADITVIMPQMGVEYRLEPTDEQVKLYHKMIDWGADIIFGGHPHVVEPSEVIKKDGQQKLIIYS
;
A
#
# COMPACT_ATOMS: atom_id res chain seq x y z
N MET A 1 -82.38 27.56 -14.45
CA MET A 1 -81.23 28.44 -14.68
C MET A 1 -80.15 28.31 -13.54
N LYS A 2 -80.47 28.21 -12.25
CA LYS A 2 -79.48 28.13 -11.18
C LYS A 2 -78.60 26.88 -11.14
N GLN A 3 -79.08 25.68 -11.48
CA GLN A 3 -78.33 24.44 -11.56
C GLN A 3 -77.23 24.40 -12.66
N SER A 4 -77.46 25.05 -13.80
CA SER A 4 -76.51 25.14 -14.90
C SER A 4 -75.32 26.03 -14.58
N GLN A 5 -75.53 27.10 -13.78
CA GLN A 5 -74.45 27.98 -13.33
C GLN A 5 -73.59 27.36 -12.26
N ALA A 6 -74.15 26.55 -11.34
CA ALA A 6 -73.36 25.82 -10.31
C ALA A 6 -72.43 24.79 -10.99
N LYS A 7 -72.90 24.01 -11.91
CA LYS A 7 -72.10 23.00 -12.65
C LYS A 7 -70.98 23.63 -13.49
N LYS A 8 -71.20 24.85 -14.07
CA LYS A 8 -70.12 25.59 -14.75
C LYS A 8 -69.00 26.10 -13.78
N ARG A 9 -69.39 26.50 -12.56
CA ARG A 9 -68.45 26.95 -11.54
C ARG A 9 -67.60 25.81 -10.99
N ASP A 10 -68.19 24.65 -10.72
CA ASP A 10 -67.48 23.44 -10.30
C ASP A 10 -66.47 22.96 -11.33
N ASN A 11 -66.83 22.88 -12.61
CA ASN A 11 -65.91 22.53 -13.66
C ASN A 11 -64.77 23.54 -13.83
N ALA A 12 -65.02 24.84 -13.67
CA ALA A 12 -63.96 25.86 -13.71
C ALA A 12 -62.98 25.77 -12.54
N MET A 13 -63.49 25.41 -11.34
CA MET A 13 -62.66 25.22 -10.13
C MET A 13 -61.81 23.94 -10.24
N THR A 14 -62.40 22.83 -10.74
CA THR A 14 -61.72 21.56 -11.00
C THR A 14 -60.60 21.73 -12.04
N ASN A 15 -60.86 22.47 -13.14
CA ASN A 15 -59.84 22.76 -14.15
C ASN A 15 -58.68 23.61 -13.60
N LYS A 16 -58.97 24.60 -12.69
CA LYS A 16 -57.89 25.38 -12.06
C LYS A 16 -57.03 24.54 -11.12
N ILE A 17 -57.65 23.63 -10.34
CA ILE A 17 -56.91 22.70 -9.48
C ILE A 17 -56.05 21.76 -10.32
N LEU A 18 -56.60 21.18 -11.41
CA LEU A 18 -55.89 20.31 -12.32
C LEU A 18 -54.69 21.02 -13.00
N MET A 19 -54.88 22.27 -13.46
CA MET A 19 -53.77 23.06 -14.01
C MET A 19 -52.72 23.38 -12.97
N GLY A 20 -53.09 23.64 -11.71
CA GLY A 20 -52.15 23.85 -10.62
C GLY A 20 -51.31 22.59 -10.30
N LEU A 21 -51.94 21.41 -10.31
CA LEU A 21 -51.25 20.12 -10.13
C LEU A 21 -50.31 19.81 -11.29
N ILE A 22 -50.73 20.08 -12.51
CA ILE A 22 -49.87 19.90 -13.72
C ILE A 22 -48.65 20.84 -13.63
N ALA A 23 -48.83 22.10 -13.25
CA ALA A 23 -47.76 23.05 -13.09
C ALA A 23 -46.76 22.63 -11.97
N LEU A 24 -47.29 22.08 -10.86
CA LEU A 24 -46.45 21.54 -9.76
C LEU A 24 -45.61 20.35 -10.20
N VAL A 25 -46.25 19.39 -10.94
CA VAL A 25 -45.54 18.21 -11.47
C VAL A 25 -44.47 18.62 -12.48
N LEU A 26 -44.77 19.54 -13.39
CA LEU A 26 -43.78 20.06 -14.34
C LEU A 26 -42.63 20.80 -13.63
N GLY A 27 -42.93 21.55 -12.56
CA GLY A 27 -41.91 22.22 -11.74
C GLY A 27 -40.98 21.23 -11.02
N LEU A 28 -41.54 20.14 -10.48
CA LEU A 28 -40.74 19.08 -9.86
C LEU A 28 -39.85 18.34 -10.87
N LEU A 29 -40.39 18.00 -12.05
CA LEU A 29 -39.60 17.39 -13.12
C LEU A 29 -38.48 18.31 -13.62
N PHE A 30 -38.74 19.60 -13.74
CA PHE A 30 -37.72 20.57 -14.10
C PHE A 30 -36.61 20.68 -13.03
N LEU A 31 -36.97 20.64 -11.76
CA LEU A 31 -36.03 20.65 -10.62
C LEU A 31 -35.14 19.37 -10.64
N GLU A 32 -35.73 18.20 -10.89
CA GLU A 32 -34.97 16.95 -11.05
C GLU A 32 -33.98 17.02 -12.20
N ILE A 33 -34.40 17.56 -13.37
CA ILE A 33 -33.51 17.75 -14.53
C ILE A 33 -32.33 18.67 -14.15
N LEU A 34 -32.58 19.76 -13.43
CA LEU A 34 -31.50 20.67 -12.98
C LEU A 34 -30.54 20.01 -11.99
N ILE A 35 -31.08 19.20 -11.07
CA ILE A 35 -30.23 18.43 -10.10
C ILE A 35 -29.36 17.41 -10.85
N VAL A 36 -29.92 16.67 -11.78
CA VAL A 36 -29.18 15.69 -12.60
C VAL A 36 -28.12 16.39 -13.45
N HIS A 37 -28.49 17.51 -14.08
CA HIS A 37 -27.53 18.29 -14.88
C HIS A 37 -26.38 18.84 -14.02
N SER A 38 -26.68 19.41 -12.86
CA SER A 38 -25.67 19.90 -11.91
C SER A 38 -24.73 18.78 -11.44
N LYS A 39 -25.27 17.59 -11.12
CA LYS A 39 -24.44 16.42 -10.75
C LYS A 39 -23.56 15.96 -11.90
N ASN A 40 -24.06 15.94 -13.13
CA ASN A 40 -23.29 15.56 -14.31
C ASN A 40 -22.16 16.56 -14.59
N GLU A 41 -22.41 17.86 -14.46
CA GLU A 41 -21.38 18.90 -14.60
C GLU A 41 -20.31 18.81 -13.49
N GLN A 42 -20.72 18.55 -12.24
CA GLN A 42 -19.78 18.32 -11.15
C GLN A 42 -18.92 17.07 -11.39
N GLN A 43 -19.52 15.98 -11.85
CA GLN A 43 -18.82 14.74 -12.17
C GLN A 43 -17.86 14.92 -13.37
N LYS A 44 -18.24 15.69 -14.38
CA LYS A 44 -17.40 16.04 -15.53
C LYS A 44 -16.23 16.94 -15.14
N ASN A 45 -16.46 17.90 -14.26
CA ASN A 45 -15.40 18.76 -13.73
C ASN A 45 -14.43 17.98 -12.82
N ALA A 46 -14.93 17.04 -12.01
CA ALA A 46 -14.09 16.15 -11.19
C ALA A 46 -13.24 15.21 -12.06
N SER A 47 -13.78 14.73 -13.20
CA SER A 47 -13.05 13.86 -14.14
C SER A 47 -11.94 14.58 -14.92
N ASN A 48 -11.96 15.91 -14.97
CA ASN A 48 -10.95 16.73 -15.64
C ASN A 48 -9.85 17.26 -14.70
N GLN A 49 -9.92 16.99 -13.39
CA GLN A 49 -8.84 17.33 -12.47
C GLN A 49 -7.75 16.26 -12.55
N VAL A 50 -6.51 16.68 -12.73
CA VAL A 50 -5.34 15.82 -12.63
C VAL A 50 -5.26 15.32 -11.18
N GLN A 51 -5.40 14.02 -11.00
CA GLN A 51 -5.21 13.38 -9.70
C GLN A 51 -3.72 13.16 -9.47
N THR A 52 -3.27 13.42 -8.26
CA THR A 52 -1.88 13.20 -7.85
C THR A 52 -1.82 12.40 -6.57
N ALA A 53 -0.82 11.53 -6.46
CA ALA A 53 -0.49 10.80 -5.25
C ALA A 53 1.01 10.96 -4.97
N ARG A 54 1.35 11.38 -3.76
CA ARG A 54 2.73 11.41 -3.28
C ARG A 54 3.00 10.14 -2.52
N ILE A 55 3.85 9.28 -3.10
CA ILE A 55 4.32 8.04 -2.48
C ILE A 55 5.73 8.29 -1.94
N MET A 56 5.98 7.91 -0.70
CA MET A 56 7.32 7.88 -0.10
C MET A 56 7.66 6.46 0.30
N ALA A 57 8.93 6.08 0.16
CA ALA A 57 9.46 4.83 0.66
C ALA A 57 10.80 5.09 1.36
N ASN A 58 11.14 4.20 2.29
CA ASN A 58 12.49 4.11 2.83
C ASN A 58 13.03 2.69 2.64
N GLY A 59 14.34 2.52 2.79
CA GLY A 59 14.98 1.22 2.89
C GLY A 59 14.79 0.59 4.28
N ASP A 60 15.75 -0.21 4.69
CA ASP A 60 15.64 -1.16 5.79
C ASP A 60 15.52 -0.46 7.16
N LEU A 61 14.42 -0.71 7.88
CA LEU A 61 14.24 -0.40 9.29
C LEU A 61 14.78 -1.59 10.08
N LEU A 62 16.08 -1.57 10.35
CA LEU A 62 16.83 -2.66 10.97
C LEU A 62 17.18 -2.34 12.42
N TYR A 63 16.64 -3.12 13.36
CA TYR A 63 16.79 -2.85 14.80
C TYR A 63 17.88 -3.72 15.45
N HIS A 64 19.13 -3.24 15.36
CA HIS A 64 20.22 -3.80 16.13
C HIS A 64 20.04 -3.58 17.65
N ASP A 65 20.74 -4.38 18.45
CA ASP A 65 20.74 -4.30 19.91
C ASP A 65 21.04 -2.89 20.44
N GLY A 66 21.96 -2.16 19.83
CA GLY A 66 22.25 -0.76 20.17
C GLY A 66 21.02 0.16 20.04
N LEU A 67 20.17 -0.05 19.02
CA LEU A 67 18.95 0.75 18.83
C LEU A 67 17.90 0.46 19.89
N TYR A 68 17.55 -0.82 20.13
CA TYR A 68 16.52 -1.08 21.14
C TYR A 68 17.03 -0.86 22.57
N MET A 69 18.32 -1.03 22.82
CA MET A 69 18.90 -0.67 24.12
C MET A 69 18.87 0.85 24.36
N SER A 70 19.06 1.68 23.32
CA SER A 70 18.92 3.14 23.45
C SER A 70 17.48 3.59 23.70
N ALA A 71 16.50 2.80 23.30
CA ALA A 71 15.06 3.05 23.51
C ALA A 71 14.55 2.56 24.88
N LEU A 72 15.37 1.79 25.64
CA LEU A 72 14.98 1.22 26.93
C LEU A 72 14.73 2.33 27.97
N GLN A 73 13.55 2.29 28.59
CA GLN A 73 13.14 3.21 29.63
C GLN A 73 13.44 2.64 31.03
N SER A 74 13.40 3.52 32.03
CA SER A 74 13.68 3.14 33.44
C SER A 74 12.66 2.15 34.03
N ASP A 75 11.47 2.03 33.45
CA ASP A 75 10.44 1.07 33.83
C ASP A 75 10.51 -0.26 33.08
N GLY A 76 11.52 -0.42 32.18
CA GLY A 76 11.73 -1.61 31.38
C GLY A 76 10.95 -1.63 30.06
N SER A 77 10.16 -0.60 29.75
CA SER A 77 9.54 -0.43 28.45
C SER A 77 10.52 0.11 27.39
N TYR A 78 10.09 0.14 26.11
CA TYR A 78 10.89 0.68 25.02
C TYR A 78 10.12 1.79 24.32
N ASP A 79 10.73 2.97 24.14
CA ASP A 79 10.19 4.10 23.39
C ASP A 79 11.09 4.42 22.18
N PHE A 80 10.58 4.18 20.98
CA PHE A 80 11.27 4.40 19.71
C PHE A 80 10.87 5.73 19.03
N THR A 81 10.12 6.59 19.70
CA THR A 81 9.59 7.84 19.11
C THR A 81 10.70 8.74 18.59
N GLU A 82 11.84 8.80 19.28
CA GLU A 82 12.99 9.63 18.89
C GLU A 82 13.61 9.20 17.56
N ASN A 83 13.55 7.92 17.18
CA ASN A 83 14.12 7.41 15.94
C ASN A 83 13.55 8.10 14.71
N PHE A 84 12.30 8.60 14.79
CA PHE A 84 11.59 9.20 13.68
C PHE A 84 11.48 10.72 13.75
N THR A 85 12.05 11.37 14.77
CA THR A 85 11.87 12.82 15.02
C THR A 85 12.16 13.67 13.79
N TYR A 86 13.23 13.38 13.06
CA TYR A 86 13.65 14.18 11.91
C TYR A 86 12.97 13.78 10.59
N VAL A 87 12.55 12.54 10.44
CA VAL A 87 11.92 12.04 9.20
C VAL A 87 10.40 12.14 9.21
N LYS A 88 9.77 12.07 10.38
CA LYS A 88 8.31 12.14 10.54
C LYS A 88 7.66 13.36 9.88
N PRO A 89 8.22 14.60 9.95
CA PRO A 89 7.63 15.74 9.26
C PRO A 89 7.63 15.62 7.74
N TRP A 90 8.56 14.84 7.18
CA TRP A 90 8.61 14.53 5.74
C TRP A 90 7.61 13.43 5.37
N LEU A 91 7.60 12.34 6.11
CA LEU A 91 6.66 11.22 5.89
C LEU A 91 5.21 11.70 5.93
N LYS A 92 4.86 12.60 6.85
CA LYS A 92 3.50 13.19 6.95
C LYS A 92 3.09 14.07 5.75
N GLN A 93 3.98 14.36 4.82
CA GLN A 93 3.65 15.06 3.58
C GLN A 93 3.25 14.09 2.45
N ALA A 94 3.45 12.79 2.63
CA ALA A 94 3.03 11.79 1.67
C ALA A 94 1.56 11.42 1.84
N ASP A 95 0.97 10.96 0.74
CA ASP A 95 -0.37 10.38 0.72
C ASP A 95 -0.32 8.87 0.98
N LEU A 96 0.86 8.25 0.76
CA LEU A 96 1.14 6.84 1.02
C LEU A 96 2.61 6.67 1.40
N VAL A 97 2.88 6.03 2.54
CA VAL A 97 4.24 5.77 3.04
C VAL A 97 4.47 4.27 3.12
N LEU A 98 5.53 3.81 2.45
CA LEU A 98 5.99 2.43 2.41
C LEU A 98 7.28 2.31 3.21
N GLY A 99 7.41 1.26 4.01
CA GLY A 99 8.64 0.95 4.74
C GLY A 99 9.05 -0.50 4.52
N ASP A 100 10.32 -0.80 4.73
CA ASP A 100 10.86 -2.14 4.85
C ASP A 100 11.26 -2.37 6.30
N PHE A 101 10.71 -3.40 6.96
CA PHE A 101 11.08 -3.76 8.32
C PHE A 101 11.93 -5.03 8.28
N GLU A 102 13.24 -4.86 8.35
CA GLU A 102 14.21 -5.94 8.27
C GLU A 102 14.46 -6.55 9.65
N GLY A 103 13.83 -7.68 9.92
CA GLY A 103 13.89 -8.41 11.18
C GLY A 103 12.56 -9.04 11.57
N THR A 104 12.48 -9.59 12.77
CA THR A 104 11.25 -10.18 13.30
C THR A 104 10.76 -9.47 14.56
N ILE A 105 9.49 -9.68 14.88
CA ILE A 105 8.86 -9.31 16.15
C ILE A 105 8.16 -10.57 16.66
N ASN A 106 8.85 -11.31 17.53
CA ASN A 106 8.32 -12.52 18.12
C ASN A 106 8.49 -12.45 19.66
N PRO A 107 7.40 -12.30 20.42
CA PRO A 107 7.48 -12.18 21.88
C PRO A 107 7.94 -13.48 22.60
N ASP A 108 7.87 -14.61 21.90
CA ASP A 108 8.32 -15.91 22.45
C ASP A 108 9.83 -16.13 22.31
N TYR A 109 10.51 -15.21 21.62
CA TYR A 109 11.96 -15.24 21.45
C TYR A 109 12.61 -14.06 22.20
N PRO A 110 13.85 -14.24 22.69
CA PRO A 110 14.58 -13.13 23.29
C PRO A 110 14.84 -12.02 22.26
N LEU A 111 14.91 -10.78 22.74
CA LEU A 111 15.36 -9.66 21.89
C LEU A 111 16.79 -9.89 21.46
N SER A 112 17.09 -9.62 20.19
CA SER A 112 18.41 -9.84 19.63
C SER A 112 18.67 -8.93 18.41
N GLY A 113 19.95 -8.56 18.23
CA GLY A 113 20.47 -7.96 17.03
C GLY A 113 21.09 -9.01 16.11
N TYR A 114 22.14 -8.59 15.35
CA TYR A 114 22.85 -9.49 14.44
C TYR A 114 23.39 -10.74 15.18
N PRO A 115 23.31 -11.96 14.60
CA PRO A 115 22.87 -12.26 13.23
C PRO A 115 21.37 -12.61 13.08
N LEU A 116 20.62 -12.69 14.15
CA LEU A 116 19.20 -13.06 14.15
C LEU A 116 18.40 -11.94 14.84
N PHE A 117 17.71 -11.13 14.05
CA PHE A 117 17.05 -9.94 14.56
C PHE A 117 15.66 -10.25 15.12
N ASN A 118 15.44 -9.86 16.38
CA ASN A 118 14.13 -9.87 17.00
C ASN A 118 13.93 -8.60 17.83
N ALA A 119 13.07 -7.70 17.36
CA ALA A 119 12.85 -6.38 17.95
C ALA A 119 11.71 -6.37 18.97
N PRO A 120 11.69 -5.40 19.92
CA PRO A 120 10.55 -5.19 20.80
C PRO A 120 9.29 -4.81 20.02
N GLN A 121 8.14 -5.39 20.36
CA GLN A 121 6.87 -5.13 19.67
C GLN A 121 6.46 -3.65 19.69
N SER A 122 6.88 -2.87 20.70
CA SER A 122 6.54 -1.44 20.79
C SER A 122 7.09 -0.61 19.65
N VAL A 123 8.07 -1.12 18.88
CA VAL A 123 8.58 -0.44 17.68
C VAL A 123 7.48 -0.17 16.65
N THR A 124 6.49 -1.06 16.51
CA THR A 124 5.40 -0.89 15.54
C THR A 124 4.55 0.34 15.80
N ALA A 125 4.33 0.70 17.08
CA ALA A 125 3.59 1.89 17.46
C ALA A 125 4.33 3.18 17.04
N ALA A 126 5.65 3.22 17.22
CA ALA A 126 6.48 4.36 16.81
C ALA A 126 6.53 4.48 15.27
N ILE A 127 6.63 3.36 14.55
CA ILE A 127 6.57 3.32 13.09
C ILE A 127 5.20 3.85 12.61
N LYS A 128 4.09 3.43 13.23
CA LYS A 128 2.75 3.95 12.88
C LYS A 128 2.61 5.44 13.16
N ASP A 129 3.09 5.90 14.30
CA ASP A 129 3.07 7.33 14.66
C ASP A 129 3.93 8.17 13.70
N ALA A 130 5.01 7.61 13.17
CA ALA A 130 5.83 8.25 12.14
C ALA A 130 5.09 8.48 10.82
N GLY A 131 4.08 7.67 10.51
CA GLY A 131 3.20 7.85 9.35
C GLY A 131 3.23 6.74 8.32
N TYR A 132 3.78 5.57 8.64
CA TYR A 132 3.80 4.42 7.72
C TYR A 132 2.42 3.78 7.54
N ASP A 133 2.11 3.40 6.31
CA ASP A 133 0.84 2.79 5.89
C ASP A 133 1.01 1.32 5.49
N VAL A 134 2.13 0.99 4.88
CA VAL A 134 2.47 -0.37 4.41
C VAL A 134 3.87 -0.72 4.87
N MET A 135 4.07 -1.97 5.29
CA MET A 135 5.36 -2.50 5.70
C MET A 135 5.72 -3.72 4.89
N ASP A 136 6.83 -3.62 4.16
CA ASP A 136 7.46 -4.75 3.50
C ASP A 136 8.10 -5.68 4.54
N LEU A 137 7.83 -6.97 4.42
CA LEU A 137 8.38 -8.05 5.22
C LEU A 137 9.07 -9.12 4.35
N ALA A 138 9.21 -8.87 3.04
CA ALA A 138 9.93 -9.77 2.15
C ALA A 138 11.43 -9.45 2.15
N HIS A 139 12.12 -9.85 3.19
CA HIS A 139 13.56 -9.62 3.38
C HIS A 139 14.26 -10.86 3.93
N ASN A 140 15.59 -10.88 3.84
CA ASN A 140 16.42 -12.02 4.23
C ASN A 140 16.33 -12.39 5.72
N HIS A 141 15.93 -11.46 6.61
CA HIS A 141 15.81 -11.66 8.06
C HIS A 141 14.39 -12.02 8.54
N ILE A 142 13.41 -12.22 7.66
CA ILE A 142 12.03 -12.54 8.09
C ILE A 142 11.89 -13.91 8.75
N LEU A 143 12.84 -14.80 8.56
CA LEU A 143 12.85 -16.12 9.19
C LEU A 143 13.75 -16.21 10.44
N ASP A 144 14.29 -15.11 10.95
CA ASP A 144 15.21 -15.10 12.09
C ASP A 144 14.62 -15.72 13.38
N SER A 145 13.32 -15.62 13.56
CA SER A 145 12.59 -16.34 14.61
C SER A 145 11.62 -17.40 14.04
N GLY A 146 11.97 -17.97 12.88
CA GLY A 146 11.20 -19.02 12.18
C GLY A 146 9.94 -18.49 11.48
N LEU A 147 9.20 -19.41 10.86
CA LEU A 147 7.97 -19.04 10.11
C LEU A 147 6.89 -18.44 11.01
N GLU A 148 6.75 -18.95 12.25
CA GLU A 148 5.84 -18.36 13.23
C GLU A 148 6.24 -16.92 13.57
N GLY A 149 7.54 -16.63 13.65
CA GLY A 149 8.04 -15.28 13.83
C GLY A 149 7.69 -14.34 12.68
N ALA A 150 7.68 -14.84 11.45
CA ALA A 150 7.21 -14.06 10.31
C ALA A 150 5.71 -13.71 10.45
N PHE A 151 4.88 -14.66 10.89
CA PHE A 151 3.44 -14.41 11.12
C PHE A 151 3.20 -13.45 12.28
N THR A 152 3.90 -13.62 13.41
CA THR A 152 3.76 -12.71 14.57
C THR A 152 4.21 -11.29 14.22
N THR A 153 5.24 -11.13 13.37
CA THR A 153 5.69 -9.83 12.84
C THR A 153 4.61 -9.18 11.99
N ALA A 154 4.04 -9.91 11.02
CA ALA A 154 2.96 -9.41 10.20
C ALA A 154 1.73 -8.99 11.04
N ASP A 155 1.38 -9.79 12.04
CA ASP A 155 0.27 -9.47 12.95
C ASP A 155 0.54 -8.28 13.86
N ALA A 156 1.80 -8.08 14.28
CA ALA A 156 2.19 -6.90 15.05
C ALA A 156 1.94 -5.59 14.27
N PHE A 157 2.26 -5.57 12.98
CA PHE A 157 1.96 -4.42 12.11
C PHE A 157 0.47 -4.25 11.85
N LYS A 158 -0.27 -5.32 11.56
CA LYS A 158 -1.74 -5.26 11.41
C LYS A 158 -2.44 -4.69 12.63
N LYS A 159 -2.02 -5.05 13.84
CA LYS A 159 -2.59 -4.56 15.11
C LYS A 159 -2.51 -3.05 15.28
N VAL A 160 -1.50 -2.41 14.71
CA VAL A 160 -1.34 -0.94 14.74
C VAL A 160 -1.90 -0.25 13.49
N GLY A 161 -2.52 -0.99 12.57
CA GLY A 161 -3.13 -0.46 11.34
C GLY A 161 -2.11 -0.12 10.26
N ILE A 162 -1.04 -0.91 10.14
CA ILE A 162 -0.10 -0.92 9.01
C ILE A 162 -0.35 -2.22 8.24
N ASP A 163 -0.48 -2.15 6.91
CA ASP A 163 -0.67 -3.33 6.08
C ASP A 163 0.68 -4.01 5.79
N PRO A 164 0.95 -5.22 6.29
CA PRO A 164 2.16 -5.97 5.93
C PRO A 164 2.00 -6.61 4.56
N ILE A 165 3.10 -6.66 3.80
CA ILE A 165 3.24 -7.41 2.54
C ILE A 165 4.44 -8.35 2.61
N GLY A 166 4.48 -9.35 1.74
CA GLY A 166 5.61 -10.29 1.65
C GLY A 166 5.48 -11.55 2.49
N VAL A 167 4.58 -11.55 3.49
CA VAL A 167 4.28 -12.71 4.36
C VAL A 167 2.79 -13.02 4.33
N TYR A 168 2.45 -14.29 4.18
CA TYR A 168 1.07 -14.77 3.99
C TYR A 168 0.76 -15.93 4.94
N GLU A 169 0.07 -15.69 6.05
CA GLU A 169 -0.38 -16.77 6.92
C GLU A 169 -1.65 -17.42 6.34
N LYS A 170 -2.72 -16.65 6.27
CA LYS A 170 -4.04 -17.03 5.71
C LYS A 170 -4.73 -15.81 5.13
N PRO A 171 -5.15 -15.85 3.86
CA PRO A 171 -4.93 -16.95 2.91
C PRO A 171 -3.46 -17.05 2.49
N VAL A 172 -3.03 -18.25 2.03
CA VAL A 172 -1.68 -18.44 1.45
C VAL A 172 -1.50 -17.58 0.19
N ARG A 173 -0.25 -17.28 -0.18
CA ARG A 173 0.13 -16.32 -1.21
C ARG A 173 -0.66 -16.42 -2.51
N ASP A 174 -0.84 -17.63 -3.08
CA ASP A 174 -1.58 -17.83 -4.34
C ASP A 174 -3.07 -17.47 -4.26
N LYS A 175 -3.63 -17.40 -3.07
CA LYS A 175 -5.04 -17.07 -2.80
C LYS A 175 -5.21 -15.69 -2.18
N ALA A 176 -4.12 -15.04 -1.82
CA ALA A 176 -4.15 -13.72 -1.23
C ALA A 176 -4.58 -12.67 -2.28
N PRO A 177 -5.41 -11.71 -1.92
CA PRO A 177 -5.65 -10.55 -2.76
C PRO A 177 -4.36 -9.72 -2.86
N LEU A 178 -4.21 -9.01 -3.98
CA LEU A 178 -3.17 -7.97 -4.07
C LEU A 178 -3.48 -6.86 -3.06
N LEU A 179 -2.45 -6.32 -2.42
CA LEU A 179 -2.62 -5.08 -1.66
C LEU A 179 -2.77 -3.91 -2.64
N ILE A 180 -3.96 -3.34 -2.68
CA ILE A 180 -4.27 -2.17 -3.51
C ILE A 180 -4.77 -1.06 -2.59
N LYS A 181 -4.07 0.07 -2.55
CA LYS A 181 -4.47 1.28 -1.82
C LYS A 181 -5.11 2.27 -2.78
N ASN A 182 -6.22 2.87 -2.37
CA ASN A 182 -6.79 4.01 -3.10
C ASN A 182 -6.23 5.31 -2.51
N VAL A 183 -5.41 5.99 -3.29
CA VAL A 183 -4.72 7.22 -2.89
C VAL A 183 -5.23 8.35 -3.78
N ASN A 184 -6.04 9.22 -3.23
CA ASN A 184 -6.64 10.36 -3.95
C ASN A 184 -7.38 9.95 -5.25
N GLY A 185 -7.99 8.73 -5.27
CA GLY A 185 -8.67 8.18 -6.44
C GLY A 185 -7.79 7.34 -7.35
N ILE A 186 -6.47 7.31 -7.13
CA ILE A 186 -5.51 6.47 -7.86
C ILE A 186 -5.37 5.14 -7.11
N LYS A 187 -5.56 4.03 -7.80
CA LYS A 187 -5.33 2.68 -7.26
C LYS A 187 -3.85 2.34 -7.38
N VAL A 188 -3.19 2.11 -6.25
CA VAL A 188 -1.78 1.74 -6.17
C VAL A 188 -1.68 0.31 -5.68
N ALA A 189 -1.22 -0.60 -6.52
CA ALA A 189 -0.85 -1.96 -6.12
C ALA A 189 0.58 -1.97 -5.57
N ILE A 190 0.81 -2.68 -4.46
CA ILE A 190 2.12 -2.79 -3.82
C ILE A 190 2.49 -4.28 -3.73
N LEU A 191 3.67 -4.62 -4.23
CA LEU A 191 4.24 -5.96 -4.24
C LEU A 191 5.65 -5.92 -3.64
N SER A 192 6.07 -7.01 -3.00
CA SER A 192 7.44 -7.15 -2.49
C SER A 192 8.00 -8.54 -2.71
N TYR A 193 9.35 -8.66 -2.77
CA TYR A 193 10.04 -9.90 -3.07
C TYR A 193 11.44 -9.93 -2.45
N ALA A 194 11.81 -11.04 -1.81
CA ALA A 194 13.12 -11.26 -1.23
C ALA A 194 13.97 -12.23 -2.07
N TYR A 195 15.27 -11.99 -2.11
CA TYR A 195 16.22 -12.87 -2.81
C TYR A 195 16.44 -14.21 -2.10
N GLY A 196 16.18 -14.27 -0.80
CA GLY A 196 16.38 -15.45 0.05
C GLY A 196 16.19 -15.09 1.52
N TYR A 197 16.47 -16.06 2.40
CA TYR A 197 16.21 -15.95 3.84
C TYR A 197 17.42 -16.43 4.67
N ASN A 198 18.62 -16.02 4.24
CA ASN A 198 19.89 -16.35 4.91
C ASN A 198 20.13 -17.87 5.12
N GLY A 199 19.55 -18.71 4.25
CA GLY A 199 19.63 -20.17 4.38
C GLY A 199 18.64 -20.77 5.38
N LEU A 200 17.89 -19.96 6.14
CA LEU A 200 16.91 -20.42 7.13
C LEU A 200 15.69 -21.07 6.47
N GLU A 201 15.43 -20.78 5.19
CA GLU A 201 14.44 -21.46 4.38
C GLU A 201 14.66 -22.97 4.29
N SER A 202 15.90 -23.44 4.49
CA SER A 202 16.19 -24.88 4.55
C SER A 202 15.51 -25.63 5.70
N ASN A 203 15.00 -24.90 6.69
CA ASN A 203 14.18 -25.47 7.78
C ASN A 203 12.70 -25.62 7.41
N LEU A 204 12.31 -25.16 6.21
CA LEU A 204 10.95 -25.21 5.70
C LEU A 204 10.87 -26.18 4.50
N THR A 205 9.67 -26.65 4.23
CA THR A 205 9.40 -27.32 2.96
C THR A 205 9.25 -26.30 1.82
N ASP A 206 9.55 -26.71 0.58
CA ASP A 206 9.33 -25.87 -0.60
C ASP A 206 7.89 -25.33 -0.67
N LYS A 207 6.93 -26.13 -0.17
CA LYS A 207 5.52 -25.71 -0.09
C LYS A 207 5.29 -24.59 0.91
N GLU A 208 5.90 -24.64 2.09
CA GLU A 208 5.79 -23.58 3.09
C GLU A 208 6.41 -22.29 2.59
N VAL A 209 7.59 -22.36 1.97
CA VAL A 209 8.21 -21.18 1.32
C VAL A 209 7.29 -20.61 0.26
N ALA A 210 6.76 -21.45 -0.63
CA ALA A 210 5.88 -21.02 -1.70
C ALA A 210 4.53 -20.46 -1.21
N ASP A 211 3.96 -21.04 -0.15
CA ASP A 211 2.66 -20.63 0.38
C ASP A 211 2.73 -19.36 1.22
N HIS A 212 3.84 -19.14 1.93
CA HIS A 212 3.89 -18.14 3.01
C HIS A 212 4.84 -16.98 2.76
N LEU A 213 5.81 -17.11 1.85
CA LEU A 213 6.85 -16.11 1.64
C LEU A 213 6.88 -15.58 0.20
N SER A 214 7.30 -14.34 0.06
CA SER A 214 7.39 -13.66 -1.24
C SER A 214 8.84 -13.65 -1.73
N ASN A 215 9.27 -14.74 -2.35
CA ASN A 215 10.60 -14.89 -2.93
C ASN A 215 10.67 -14.44 -4.40
N LEU A 216 11.90 -14.20 -4.89
CA LEU A 216 12.21 -13.87 -6.28
C LEU A 216 12.03 -15.09 -7.21
N ASP A 217 10.80 -15.47 -7.48
CA ASP A 217 10.44 -16.42 -8.53
C ASP A 217 9.96 -15.66 -9.77
N GLU A 218 10.78 -15.55 -10.80
CA GLU A 218 10.47 -14.73 -12.00
C GLU A 218 9.12 -15.09 -12.64
N LYS A 219 8.71 -16.34 -12.62
CA LYS A 219 7.44 -16.78 -13.20
C LYS A 219 6.25 -16.25 -12.40
N ARG A 220 6.33 -16.35 -11.08
CA ARG A 220 5.34 -15.86 -10.15
C ARG A 220 5.27 -14.34 -10.16
N MET A 221 6.43 -13.69 -9.99
CA MET A 221 6.55 -12.24 -10.03
C MET A 221 5.91 -11.66 -11.29
N LYS A 222 6.24 -12.22 -12.46
CA LYS A 222 5.64 -11.80 -13.73
C LYS A 222 4.12 -11.90 -13.71
N ALA A 223 3.57 -13.00 -13.21
CA ALA A 223 2.13 -13.21 -13.15
C ALA A 223 1.45 -12.22 -12.18
N GLU A 224 2.05 -11.99 -11.00
CA GLU A 224 1.56 -11.05 -9.99
C GLU A 224 1.63 -9.61 -10.48
N ILE A 225 2.74 -9.17 -11.10
CA ILE A 225 2.90 -7.83 -11.68
C ILE A 225 1.90 -7.60 -12.81
N GLN A 226 1.73 -8.56 -13.72
CA GLN A 226 0.74 -8.46 -14.80
C GLN A 226 -0.70 -8.48 -14.30
N ARG A 227 -0.96 -9.06 -13.12
CA ARG A 227 -2.25 -8.97 -12.45
C ARG A 227 -2.44 -7.58 -11.83
N ALA A 228 -1.42 -7.04 -11.16
CA ALA A 228 -1.44 -5.70 -10.57
C ALA A 228 -1.71 -4.63 -11.63
N GLU A 229 -1.04 -4.70 -12.78
CA GLU A 229 -1.25 -3.81 -13.94
C GLU A 229 -2.70 -3.79 -14.45
N LYS A 230 -3.44 -4.90 -14.29
CA LYS A 230 -4.85 -4.98 -14.69
C LYS A 230 -5.82 -4.47 -13.62
N GLU A 231 -5.43 -4.54 -12.35
CA GLU A 231 -6.32 -4.25 -11.21
C GLU A 231 -6.09 -2.86 -10.61
N ALA A 232 -4.95 -2.21 -10.91
CA ALA A 232 -4.55 -0.91 -10.38
C ALA A 232 -4.10 0.06 -11.48
N ASP A 233 -3.96 1.34 -11.12
CA ASP A 233 -3.51 2.40 -12.01
C ASP A 233 -1.98 2.57 -11.95
N ILE A 234 -1.37 2.19 -10.82
CA ILE A 234 0.08 2.25 -10.54
C ILE A 234 0.49 0.96 -9.84
N THR A 235 1.59 0.37 -10.30
CA THR A 235 2.20 -0.82 -9.68
C THR A 235 3.56 -0.44 -9.07
N VAL A 236 3.66 -0.55 -7.74
CA VAL A 236 4.90 -0.33 -6.98
C VAL A 236 5.46 -1.68 -6.55
N ILE A 237 6.77 -1.86 -6.71
CA ILE A 237 7.48 -3.07 -6.29
C ILE A 237 8.59 -2.69 -5.31
N MET A 238 8.71 -3.46 -4.24
CA MET A 238 9.77 -3.38 -3.24
C MET A 238 10.58 -4.69 -3.26
N PRO A 239 11.57 -4.82 -4.15
CA PRO A 239 12.44 -5.99 -4.17
C PRO A 239 13.63 -5.79 -3.24
N GLN A 240 13.93 -6.80 -2.43
CA GLN A 240 15.12 -6.84 -1.60
C GLN A 240 16.14 -7.78 -2.25
N MET A 241 17.19 -7.19 -2.83
CA MET A 241 18.32 -7.92 -3.42
C MET A 241 19.51 -6.99 -3.69
N GLY A 242 20.66 -7.57 -3.90
CA GLY A 242 21.89 -6.86 -4.21
C GLY A 242 23.08 -7.41 -3.43
N VAL A 243 24.09 -6.60 -3.19
CA VAL A 243 25.25 -6.91 -2.37
C VAL A 243 25.45 -5.83 -1.34
N GLU A 244 25.46 -6.21 -0.07
CA GLU A 244 25.63 -5.28 1.04
C GLU A 244 26.86 -4.37 0.85
N TYR A 245 26.67 -3.08 1.17
CA TYR A 245 27.68 -2.02 1.14
C TYR A 245 28.31 -1.73 -0.24
N ARG A 246 27.75 -2.28 -1.32
CA ARG A 246 28.14 -1.97 -2.68
C ARG A 246 27.33 -0.77 -3.19
N LEU A 247 28.02 0.27 -3.69
CA LEU A 247 27.40 1.52 -4.14
C LEU A 247 26.81 1.45 -5.55
N GLU A 248 27.04 0.37 -6.28
CA GLU A 248 26.55 0.15 -7.62
C GLU A 248 25.74 -1.15 -7.67
N PRO A 249 24.59 -1.17 -8.32
CA PRO A 249 23.81 -2.39 -8.44
C PRO A 249 24.53 -3.48 -9.21
N THR A 250 24.20 -4.74 -8.94
CA THR A 250 24.71 -5.86 -9.72
C THR A 250 24.03 -5.94 -11.09
N ASP A 251 24.66 -6.61 -12.06
CA ASP A 251 24.07 -6.86 -13.37
C ASP A 251 22.75 -7.63 -13.27
N GLU A 252 22.65 -8.58 -12.30
CA GLU A 252 21.43 -9.34 -12.01
C GLU A 252 20.33 -8.44 -11.51
N GLN A 253 20.64 -7.51 -10.60
CA GLN A 253 19.70 -6.54 -10.04
C GLN A 253 19.16 -5.63 -11.15
N VAL A 254 20.04 -5.02 -11.95
CA VAL A 254 19.65 -4.19 -13.11
C VAL A 254 18.75 -4.97 -14.05
N LYS A 255 19.19 -6.18 -14.46
CA LYS A 255 18.44 -7.02 -15.41
C LYS A 255 17.06 -7.39 -14.89
N LEU A 256 16.93 -7.74 -13.60
CA LEU A 256 15.66 -8.14 -13.02
C LEU A 256 14.71 -6.95 -12.87
N TYR A 257 15.21 -5.79 -12.43
CA TYR A 257 14.37 -4.59 -12.27
C TYR A 257 13.85 -4.09 -13.63
N HIS A 258 14.68 -4.14 -14.68
CA HIS A 258 14.21 -3.85 -16.03
C HIS A 258 13.14 -4.84 -16.50
N LYS A 259 13.27 -6.15 -16.19
CA LYS A 259 12.18 -7.11 -16.46
C LYS A 259 10.90 -6.80 -15.71
N MET A 260 10.98 -6.34 -14.44
CA MET A 260 9.79 -5.92 -13.67
C MET A 260 9.08 -4.75 -14.37
N ILE A 261 9.84 -3.75 -14.85
CA ILE A 261 9.29 -2.66 -15.68
C ILE A 261 8.66 -3.22 -16.97
N ASP A 262 9.30 -4.20 -17.60
CA ASP A 262 8.75 -4.84 -18.80
C ASP A 262 7.47 -5.62 -18.54
N TRP A 263 7.27 -6.13 -17.35
CA TRP A 263 6.05 -6.84 -16.94
C TRP A 263 4.91 -5.91 -16.52
N GLY A 264 5.18 -4.62 -16.27
CA GLY A 264 4.17 -3.61 -15.97
C GLY A 264 4.43 -2.77 -14.72
N ALA A 265 5.56 -2.93 -14.01
CA ALA A 265 5.87 -2.08 -12.87
C ALA A 265 6.05 -0.61 -13.28
N ASP A 266 5.59 0.31 -12.44
CA ASP A 266 5.73 1.75 -12.62
C ASP A 266 6.87 2.32 -11.77
N ILE A 267 6.99 1.83 -10.53
CA ILE A 267 7.96 2.30 -9.55
C ILE A 267 8.60 1.09 -8.88
N ILE A 268 9.92 1.10 -8.77
CA ILE A 268 10.68 0.12 -8.01
C ILE A 268 11.47 0.85 -6.93
N PHE A 269 11.26 0.44 -5.68
CA PHE A 269 12.05 0.85 -4.52
C PHE A 269 12.83 -0.37 -4.03
N GLY A 270 14.10 -0.50 -4.42
CA GLY A 270 14.98 -1.57 -3.98
C GLY A 270 15.48 -1.38 -2.54
N GLY A 271 15.86 -2.48 -1.92
CA GLY A 271 16.44 -2.56 -0.57
C GLY A 271 17.49 -3.67 -0.48
N HIS A 272 18.10 -3.87 0.69
CA HIS A 272 19.15 -4.83 1.05
C HIS A 272 20.60 -4.31 1.02
N PRO A 273 21.09 -3.52 0.04
CA PRO A 273 22.49 -3.09 0.03
C PRO A 273 22.92 -2.23 1.24
N HIS A 274 22.00 -1.68 2.03
CA HIS A 274 22.23 -0.78 3.19
C HIS A 274 23.02 0.49 2.85
N VAL A 275 23.11 0.83 1.59
CA VAL A 275 23.72 2.05 1.04
C VAL A 275 22.87 2.56 -0.10
N VAL A 276 22.95 3.87 -0.36
CA VAL A 276 22.24 4.46 -1.50
C VAL A 276 22.92 4.05 -2.80
N GLU A 277 22.20 3.35 -3.65
CA GLU A 277 22.58 3.03 -5.02
C GLU A 277 21.97 4.05 -6.00
N PRO A 278 22.41 4.08 -7.28
CA PRO A 278 21.84 4.94 -8.31
C PRO A 278 20.33 4.76 -8.49
N SER A 279 19.72 5.72 -9.14
CA SER A 279 18.34 5.66 -9.62
C SER A 279 18.28 5.96 -11.11
N GLU A 280 17.27 5.45 -11.80
CA GLU A 280 17.02 5.76 -13.19
C GLU A 280 15.53 6.00 -13.48
N VAL A 281 15.27 6.79 -14.52
CA VAL A 281 13.92 7.00 -15.06
C VAL A 281 13.87 6.42 -16.48
N ILE A 282 13.03 5.42 -16.66
CA ILE A 282 12.82 4.75 -17.94
C ILE A 282 11.59 5.31 -18.62
N LYS A 283 11.70 5.70 -19.88
CA LYS A 283 10.56 6.09 -20.68
C LYS A 283 10.02 4.90 -21.45
N LYS A 284 8.81 4.46 -21.13
CA LYS A 284 8.15 3.31 -21.74
C LYS A 284 6.68 3.58 -22.01
N ASP A 285 6.20 3.27 -23.21
CA ASP A 285 4.81 3.43 -23.64
C ASP A 285 4.24 4.85 -23.38
N GLY A 286 5.11 5.86 -23.51
CA GLY A 286 4.76 7.27 -23.27
C GLY A 286 4.74 7.70 -21.81
N GLN A 287 4.97 6.79 -20.86
CA GLN A 287 5.03 7.03 -19.42
C GLN A 287 6.48 7.04 -18.92
N GLN A 288 6.71 7.69 -17.79
CA GLN A 288 7.97 7.59 -17.04
C GLN A 288 7.82 6.54 -15.97
N LYS A 289 8.79 5.62 -15.89
CA LYS A 289 8.91 4.59 -14.86
C LYS A 289 10.15 4.90 -14.03
N LEU A 290 10.08 4.68 -12.73
CA LEU A 290 11.18 4.99 -11.80
C LEU A 290 11.76 3.71 -11.21
N ILE A 291 13.08 3.61 -11.22
CA ILE A 291 13.84 2.60 -10.45
C ILE A 291 14.75 3.34 -9.48
N ILE A 292 14.66 3.01 -8.20
CA ILE A 292 15.66 3.29 -7.17
C ILE A 292 16.23 1.94 -6.79
N TYR A 293 17.52 1.72 -7.02
CA TYR A 293 18.13 0.40 -6.82
C TYR A 293 18.31 0.05 -5.35
N SER A 294 18.64 1.02 -4.50
CA SER A 294 18.63 0.92 -3.03
C SER A 294 18.63 2.31 -2.37
#